data_4978a6b6c00b5c5814b34e541cd986fe
#
_entry.id   4978a6b6c00b5c5814b34e541cd986fe
#
_cell.length_a   1.000
_cell.length_b   1.000
_cell.length_c   1.000
_cell.angle_alpha   90.00
_cell.angle_beta   90.00
_cell.angle_gamma   90.00
#
_symmetry.space_group_name_H-M   'P 1'
#
loop_
_entity.id
_entity.type
_entity.pdbx_description
1 polymer ?
#
loop_
_entity_poly.entity_id
_entity_poly.type
_entity_poly.pdbx_seq_one_letter_code
_entity_poly.pdbx_strand_id
1 'polypeptide(L)'
;PGGPPDTPYDLAGWTLPMQMGIAVDKIAEPFKVSTEKVLVSAPYYEGGVKGNASFGYLLSANSNASVAVTNKVLKAGGTAHKTKAAFKSGKTEYPAGSYIVSGGSASIDDLAAEYGLEVVGLSAEPKVEMTKVHTPKVGLYKSWVSNMDEGWTRFIMDEYSFETDTLHDTDIQTKDLSQYDVLIIPSQRAKSILHGNSPLKMPEKFTGGIGLEGSLALSKYVENGGTLMAFDAASNYVIEQFGLPLKDATEDTDSKEFFIPGSLIKTGIDTTHPLAFGMQDTVAVSFNKSRAFVIDKQSKKGEGGTEDIKDAPAPKVEVIATYAEKDLLMSGWAMGEKKYIAKKPAMVKATYGKGT
;
A
#
# COMPACT_ATOMS: atom_id res chain seq x y z
N PRO A 1 -39.26 -15.83 7.35
CA PRO A 1 -38.62 -16.01 6.04
C PRO A 1 -38.81 -14.72 5.25
N GLY A 2 -37.74 -14.00 4.91
CA GLY A 2 -37.79 -12.76 4.10
C GLY A 2 -37.18 -11.52 4.76
N GLY A 3 -36.61 -11.61 5.96
CA GLY A 3 -35.76 -10.55 6.51
C GLY A 3 -34.37 -10.52 5.88
N PRO A 4 -33.61 -9.42 6.04
CA PRO A 4 -32.21 -9.42 5.65
C PRO A 4 -31.47 -10.56 6.36
N PRO A 5 -30.46 -11.19 5.72
CA PRO A 5 -29.68 -12.23 6.37
C PRO A 5 -29.02 -11.66 7.64
N ASP A 6 -29.00 -12.47 8.69
CA ASP A 6 -28.25 -12.10 9.90
C ASP A 6 -26.78 -11.93 9.56
N THR A 7 -26.19 -10.84 10.02
CA THR A 7 -24.77 -10.57 9.79
C THR A 7 -23.92 -11.60 10.53
N PRO A 8 -22.94 -12.24 9.87
CA PRO A 8 -22.08 -13.21 10.52
C PRO A 8 -21.27 -12.57 11.64
N TYR A 9 -21.13 -13.27 12.76
CA TYR A 9 -20.36 -12.82 13.91
C TYR A 9 -18.85 -13.00 13.69
N ASP A 10 -18.47 -14.16 13.15
CA ASP A 10 -17.09 -14.52 12.90
C ASP A 10 -16.85 -14.75 11.39
N LEU A 11 -15.88 -14.03 10.86
CA LEU A 11 -15.46 -14.11 9.46
C LEU A 11 -14.08 -14.77 9.32
N ALA A 12 -13.48 -15.21 10.44
CA ALA A 12 -12.22 -15.93 10.41
C ALA A 12 -12.38 -17.21 9.59
N GLY A 13 -11.65 -17.30 8.52
CA GLY A 13 -11.65 -18.42 7.60
C GLY A 13 -10.24 -18.79 7.18
N TRP A 14 -10.12 -19.65 6.21
CA TRP A 14 -8.87 -20.09 5.60
C TRP A 14 -8.26 -18.99 4.71
N THR A 15 -8.03 -17.81 5.26
CA THR A 15 -7.68 -16.61 4.52
C THR A 15 -6.18 -16.40 4.40
N LEU A 16 -5.39 -16.87 5.37
CA LEU A 16 -3.95 -16.62 5.44
C LEU A 16 -3.20 -17.01 4.15
N PRO A 17 -3.40 -18.22 3.58
CA PRO A 17 -2.74 -18.57 2.33
C PRO A 17 -3.07 -17.62 1.16
N MET A 18 -4.33 -17.16 1.07
CA MET A 18 -4.77 -16.23 0.04
C MET A 18 -4.11 -14.85 0.22
N GLN A 19 -4.02 -14.36 1.47
CA GLN A 19 -3.36 -13.10 1.81
C GLN A 19 -1.85 -13.14 1.53
N MET A 20 -1.23 -14.30 1.75
CA MET A 20 0.20 -14.51 1.47
C MET A 20 0.50 -14.75 -0.02
N GLY A 21 -0.54 -14.91 -0.87
CA GLY A 21 -0.38 -15.14 -2.30
C GLY A 21 0.28 -16.49 -2.63
N ILE A 22 0.13 -17.50 -1.78
CA ILE A 22 0.67 -18.84 -2.00
C ILE A 22 -0.35 -19.74 -2.69
N ALA A 23 0.14 -20.67 -3.52
CA ALA A 23 -0.69 -21.68 -4.13
C ALA A 23 -1.24 -22.65 -3.07
N VAL A 24 -2.52 -22.96 -3.15
CA VAL A 24 -3.21 -23.87 -2.23
C VAL A 24 -4.05 -24.85 -3.01
N ASP A 25 -3.78 -26.15 -2.83
CA ASP A 25 -4.58 -27.23 -3.39
C ASP A 25 -5.46 -27.87 -2.30
N LYS A 26 -6.77 -27.84 -2.51
CA LYS A 26 -7.72 -28.50 -1.64
C LYS A 26 -7.90 -29.96 -2.05
N ILE A 27 -7.49 -30.89 -1.18
CA ILE A 27 -7.73 -32.32 -1.38
C ILE A 27 -8.99 -32.69 -0.62
N ALA A 28 -10.06 -33.03 -1.34
CA ALA A 28 -11.36 -33.33 -0.78
C ALA A 28 -11.54 -34.82 -0.41
N GLU A 29 -10.73 -35.72 -0.98
CA GLU A 29 -10.84 -37.15 -0.76
C GLU A 29 -9.65 -37.69 0.03
N PRO A 30 -9.86 -38.68 0.93
CA PRO A 30 -8.77 -39.31 1.64
C PRO A 30 -7.81 -40.02 0.68
N PHE A 31 -6.53 -39.85 0.87
CA PHE A 31 -5.49 -40.53 0.10
C PHE A 31 -4.44 -41.13 1.05
N LYS A 32 -3.75 -42.18 0.57
CA LYS A 32 -2.68 -42.84 1.32
C LYS A 32 -1.34 -42.19 0.98
N VAL A 33 -0.67 -41.69 1.99
CA VAL A 33 0.66 -41.07 1.86
C VAL A 33 1.49 -41.34 3.11
N SER A 34 2.78 -41.53 2.96
CA SER A 34 3.73 -41.56 4.05
C SER A 34 4.03 -40.14 4.50
N THR A 35 3.84 -39.83 5.76
CA THR A 35 4.07 -38.50 6.33
C THR A 35 4.96 -38.55 7.53
N GLU A 36 5.73 -37.49 7.76
CA GLU A 36 6.42 -37.23 9.02
C GLU A 36 5.76 -36.06 9.73
N LYS A 37 5.67 -36.16 11.06
CA LYS A 37 5.19 -35.05 11.87
C LYS A 37 6.26 -33.97 11.97
N VAL A 38 5.97 -32.77 11.49
CA VAL A 38 6.84 -31.61 11.70
C VAL A 38 6.67 -31.14 13.15
N LEU A 39 7.72 -31.31 13.97
CA LEU A 39 7.72 -31.02 15.40
C LEU A 39 8.23 -29.61 15.75
N VAL A 40 8.90 -28.96 14.82
CA VAL A 40 9.48 -27.61 14.99
C VAL A 40 8.94 -26.73 13.86
N SER A 41 8.81 -25.44 14.13
CA SER A 41 8.45 -24.44 13.10
C SER A 41 9.20 -24.72 11.80
N ALA A 42 8.46 -24.66 10.70
CA ALA A 42 8.83 -25.09 9.36
C ALA A 42 10.32 -24.86 9.02
N PRO A 43 10.90 -25.73 8.17
CA PRO A 43 12.24 -25.50 7.68
C PRO A 43 12.26 -24.08 7.10
N TYR A 44 13.07 -23.25 7.70
CA TYR A 44 13.33 -21.92 7.16
C TYR A 44 13.81 -22.12 5.72
N TYR A 45 13.26 -21.33 4.83
CA TYR A 45 13.88 -21.15 3.53
C TYR A 45 15.32 -20.70 3.84
N GLU A 46 16.29 -21.54 3.54
CA GLU A 46 17.70 -21.15 3.71
C GLU A 46 17.97 -20.05 2.68
N GLY A 47 17.83 -18.80 3.13
CA GLY A 47 18.26 -17.66 2.35
C GLY A 47 19.76 -17.69 2.16
N GLY A 48 20.23 -17.04 1.11
CA GLY A 48 21.68 -16.94 0.88
C GLY A 48 21.98 -16.40 -0.51
N VAL A 49 23.26 -16.11 -0.74
CA VAL A 49 23.76 -15.60 -2.00
C VAL A 49 24.23 -16.75 -2.90
N LYS A 50 23.74 -16.80 -4.13
CA LYS A 50 24.18 -17.75 -5.16
C LYS A 50 24.97 -17.03 -6.25
N GLY A 51 26.13 -17.54 -6.59
CA GLY A 51 26.98 -17.03 -7.66
C GLY A 51 27.98 -15.96 -7.25
N ASN A 52 28.73 -15.44 -8.22
CA ASN A 52 29.77 -14.43 -7.99
C ASN A 52 29.15 -13.01 -8.01
N ALA A 53 29.37 -12.25 -6.98
CA ALA A 53 28.80 -10.90 -6.76
C ALA A 53 29.83 -9.78 -6.97
N SER A 54 30.78 -9.94 -7.91
CA SER A 54 31.83 -8.92 -8.14
C SER A 54 31.26 -7.56 -8.62
N PHE A 55 30.05 -7.53 -9.21
CA PHE A 55 29.36 -6.31 -9.56
C PHE A 55 28.36 -5.89 -8.48
N GLY A 56 27.55 -6.82 -7.98
CA GLY A 56 26.49 -6.54 -7.01
C GLY A 56 25.58 -7.73 -6.80
N TYR A 57 24.46 -7.48 -6.12
CA TYR A 57 23.50 -8.49 -5.70
C TYR A 57 22.10 -8.18 -6.24
N LEU A 58 21.48 -9.16 -6.85
CA LEU A 58 20.15 -9.07 -7.42
C LEU A 58 19.12 -9.67 -6.47
N LEU A 59 18.11 -8.86 -6.13
CA LEU A 59 16.98 -9.21 -5.29
C LEU A 59 15.69 -9.11 -6.13
N SER A 60 14.87 -10.16 -6.11
CA SER A 60 13.63 -10.19 -6.89
C SER A 60 12.56 -9.26 -6.31
N ALA A 61 11.86 -8.51 -7.17
CA ALA A 61 10.72 -7.70 -6.75
C ALA A 61 9.51 -8.53 -6.27
N ASN A 62 9.48 -9.84 -6.53
CA ASN A 62 8.39 -10.71 -6.09
C ASN A 62 8.40 -10.99 -4.57
N SER A 63 9.41 -10.53 -3.86
CA SER A 63 9.52 -10.72 -2.41
C SER A 63 9.56 -9.37 -1.70
N ASN A 64 8.69 -9.20 -0.71
CA ASN A 64 8.72 -8.03 0.16
C ASN A 64 10.03 -7.94 0.96
N ALA A 65 10.65 -9.08 1.29
CA ALA A 65 11.97 -9.14 1.94
C ALA A 65 13.05 -8.37 1.15
N SER A 66 12.93 -8.33 -0.19
CA SER A 66 13.83 -7.54 -1.03
C SER A 66 13.82 -6.04 -0.70
N VAL A 67 12.68 -5.51 -0.28
CA VAL A 67 12.54 -4.12 0.16
C VAL A 67 13.30 -3.90 1.48
N ALA A 68 13.09 -4.79 2.47
CA ALA A 68 13.77 -4.70 3.76
C ALA A 68 15.28 -4.78 3.62
N VAL A 69 15.77 -5.76 2.85
CA VAL A 69 17.21 -5.92 2.57
C VAL A 69 17.77 -4.68 1.87
N THR A 70 17.06 -4.15 0.86
CA THR A 70 17.46 -2.92 0.16
C THR A 70 17.57 -1.73 1.12
N ASN A 71 16.58 -1.52 1.98
CA ASN A 71 16.60 -0.44 2.96
C ASN A 71 17.76 -0.60 3.97
N LYS A 72 18.02 -1.82 4.46
CA LYS A 72 19.16 -2.09 5.35
C LYS A 72 20.51 -1.84 4.66
N VAL A 73 20.64 -2.19 3.38
CA VAL A 73 21.86 -1.91 2.59
C VAL A 73 22.07 -0.40 2.43
N LEU A 74 21.03 0.34 2.08
CA LEU A 74 21.09 1.80 1.95
C LEU A 74 21.47 2.48 3.27
N LYS A 75 20.87 2.06 4.40
CA LYS A 75 21.22 2.54 5.75
C LYS A 75 22.68 2.24 6.11
N ALA A 76 23.22 1.14 5.64
CA ALA A 76 24.62 0.77 5.85
C ALA A 76 25.60 1.46 4.88
N GLY A 77 25.15 2.46 4.13
CA GLY A 77 25.95 3.24 3.19
C GLY A 77 26.19 2.57 1.83
N GLY A 78 25.45 1.51 1.52
CA GLY A 78 25.44 0.87 0.21
C GLY A 78 24.65 1.65 -0.85
N THR A 79 24.57 1.09 -2.03
CA THR A 79 23.82 1.64 -3.17
C THR A 79 22.74 0.65 -3.63
N ALA A 80 21.66 1.18 -4.16
CA ALA A 80 20.58 0.39 -4.72
C ALA A 80 20.09 1.00 -6.03
N HIS A 81 19.76 0.14 -6.99
CA HIS A 81 19.09 0.49 -8.24
C HIS A 81 17.86 -0.40 -8.42
N LYS A 82 16.80 0.14 -8.99
CA LYS A 82 15.55 -0.56 -9.30
C LYS A 82 15.41 -0.69 -10.82
N THR A 83 15.15 -1.90 -11.32
CA THR A 83 14.99 -2.15 -12.75
C THR A 83 13.67 -1.60 -13.27
N LYS A 84 13.67 -1.00 -14.48
CA LYS A 84 12.47 -0.45 -15.11
C LYS A 84 11.68 -1.48 -15.93
N ALA A 85 12.30 -2.60 -16.26
CA ALA A 85 11.69 -3.67 -17.05
C ALA A 85 12.11 -5.04 -16.51
N ALA A 86 11.35 -6.06 -16.89
CA ALA A 86 11.75 -7.44 -16.64
C ALA A 86 12.99 -7.79 -17.46
N PHE A 87 13.85 -8.64 -16.92
CA PHE A 87 15.08 -9.08 -17.59
C PHE A 87 15.47 -10.49 -17.13
N LYS A 88 16.36 -11.12 -17.89
CA LYS A 88 16.90 -12.45 -17.55
C LYS A 88 18.29 -12.36 -16.95
N SER A 89 18.50 -13.08 -15.86
CA SER A 89 19.82 -13.38 -15.31
C SER A 89 20.00 -14.90 -15.32
N GLY A 90 20.92 -15.39 -16.15
CA GLY A 90 21.04 -16.81 -16.43
C GLY A 90 19.75 -17.37 -17.09
N LYS A 91 19.16 -18.38 -16.46
CA LYS A 91 17.89 -18.99 -16.93
C LYS A 91 16.64 -18.39 -16.27
N THR A 92 16.81 -17.56 -15.26
CA THR A 92 15.71 -17.00 -14.46
C THR A 92 15.32 -15.64 -14.99
N GLU A 93 14.02 -15.40 -15.09
CA GLU A 93 13.44 -14.10 -15.41
C GLU A 93 13.09 -13.36 -14.11
N TYR A 94 13.51 -12.10 -14.04
CA TYR A 94 13.25 -11.20 -12.92
C TYR A 94 12.29 -10.11 -13.37
N PRO A 95 11.25 -9.81 -12.59
CA PRO A 95 10.27 -8.80 -12.96
C PRO A 95 10.86 -7.38 -12.90
N ALA A 96 10.18 -6.46 -13.56
CA ALA A 96 10.40 -5.03 -13.36
C ALA A 96 10.30 -4.70 -11.86
N GLY A 97 11.12 -3.74 -11.41
CA GLY A 97 11.17 -3.37 -10.00
C GLY A 97 12.12 -4.20 -9.14
N SER A 98 12.81 -5.20 -9.72
CA SER A 98 13.88 -5.93 -9.00
C SER A 98 15.02 -4.99 -8.63
N TYR A 99 15.65 -5.26 -7.48
CA TYR A 99 16.71 -4.42 -6.94
C TYR A 99 18.08 -4.99 -7.25
N ILE A 100 19.02 -4.10 -7.53
CA ILE A 100 20.44 -4.41 -7.60
C ILE A 100 21.12 -3.56 -6.55
N VAL A 101 21.71 -4.23 -5.56
CA VAL A 101 22.35 -3.58 -4.42
C VAL A 101 23.84 -3.88 -4.39
N SER A 102 24.65 -2.97 -3.87
CA SER A 102 26.09 -3.15 -3.71
C SER A 102 26.67 -2.22 -2.67
N GLY A 103 27.85 -2.57 -2.18
CA GLY A 103 28.63 -1.77 -1.22
C GLY A 103 27.99 -1.68 0.16
N GLY A 104 28.50 -0.74 0.96
CA GLY A 104 28.10 -0.57 2.36
C GLY A 104 28.76 -1.57 3.30
N SER A 105 28.41 -1.50 4.58
CA SER A 105 28.93 -2.37 5.63
C SER A 105 28.01 -3.55 5.97
N ALA A 106 26.83 -3.65 5.31
CA ALA A 106 25.90 -4.74 5.55
C ALA A 106 26.38 -6.04 4.88
N SER A 107 26.32 -7.15 5.61
CA SER A 107 26.51 -8.49 5.06
C SER A 107 25.25 -8.93 4.33
N ILE A 108 25.31 -9.06 3.03
CA ILE A 108 24.17 -9.52 2.22
C ILE A 108 23.83 -10.99 2.51
N ASP A 109 24.84 -11.82 2.80
CA ASP A 109 24.61 -13.22 3.19
C ASP A 109 23.82 -13.32 4.50
N ASP A 110 24.19 -12.52 5.52
CA ASP A 110 23.47 -12.50 6.80
C ASP A 110 22.04 -12.00 6.62
N LEU A 111 21.85 -10.93 5.83
CA LEU A 111 20.50 -10.41 5.54
C LEU A 111 19.68 -11.40 4.73
N ALA A 112 20.27 -12.07 3.74
CA ALA A 112 19.59 -13.09 2.96
C ALA A 112 19.14 -14.26 3.84
N ALA A 113 19.98 -14.70 4.78
CA ALA A 113 19.63 -15.73 5.76
C ALA A 113 18.55 -15.25 6.74
N GLU A 114 18.65 -14.02 7.28
CA GLU A 114 17.66 -13.43 8.21
C GLU A 114 16.25 -13.40 7.60
N TYR A 115 16.15 -13.03 6.32
CA TYR A 115 14.87 -12.88 5.63
C TYR A 115 14.46 -14.12 4.82
N GLY A 116 15.24 -15.21 4.83
CA GLY A 116 14.98 -16.37 3.99
C GLY A 116 14.97 -16.05 2.49
N LEU A 117 15.77 -15.09 2.04
CA LEU A 117 15.75 -14.56 0.68
C LEU A 117 16.83 -15.20 -0.19
N GLU A 118 16.46 -15.73 -1.34
CA GLU A 118 17.41 -16.12 -2.37
C GLU A 118 17.93 -14.88 -3.10
N VAL A 119 19.22 -14.64 -3.02
CA VAL A 119 19.93 -13.52 -3.64
C VAL A 119 20.87 -14.04 -4.71
N VAL A 120 20.91 -13.39 -5.87
CA VAL A 120 21.82 -13.77 -6.96
C VAL A 120 22.99 -12.80 -7.05
N GLY A 121 24.20 -13.32 -6.95
CA GLY A 121 25.42 -12.57 -7.23
C GLY A 121 25.53 -12.25 -8.73
N LEU A 122 25.78 -11.00 -9.06
CA LEU A 122 26.03 -10.53 -10.41
C LEU A 122 27.51 -10.25 -10.60
N SER A 123 28.11 -10.88 -11.62
CA SER A 123 29.52 -10.64 -11.98
C SER A 123 29.71 -9.45 -12.93
N ALA A 124 28.62 -8.95 -13.54
CA ALA A 124 28.62 -7.81 -14.45
C ALA A 124 27.29 -7.06 -14.36
N GLU A 125 27.28 -5.81 -14.84
CA GLU A 125 26.08 -4.98 -14.94
C GLU A 125 25.04 -5.64 -15.84
N PRO A 126 23.78 -5.80 -15.37
CA PRO A 126 22.73 -6.36 -16.20
C PRO A 126 22.32 -5.37 -17.31
N LYS A 127 21.96 -5.92 -18.46
CA LYS A 127 21.52 -5.13 -19.62
C LYS A 127 20.04 -4.75 -19.50
N VAL A 128 19.70 -3.93 -18.51
CA VAL A 128 18.36 -3.41 -18.27
C VAL A 128 18.47 -1.97 -17.76
N GLU A 129 17.52 -1.14 -18.14
CA GLU A 129 17.47 0.23 -17.63
C GLU A 129 17.12 0.22 -16.14
N MET A 130 17.83 1.02 -15.36
CA MET A 130 17.71 1.09 -13.91
C MET A 130 17.56 2.54 -13.43
N THR A 131 16.88 2.71 -12.30
CA THR A 131 16.82 3.98 -11.58
C THR A 131 17.49 3.82 -10.23
N LYS A 132 18.32 4.77 -9.85
CA LYS A 132 18.92 4.80 -8.52
C LYS A 132 17.82 4.94 -7.45
N VAL A 133 17.91 4.15 -6.39
CA VAL A 133 17.03 4.20 -5.23
C VAL A 133 17.75 4.92 -4.10
N HIS A 134 17.04 5.74 -3.34
CA HIS A 134 17.50 6.34 -2.09
C HIS A 134 16.55 5.94 -0.96
N THR A 135 16.99 6.07 0.26
CA THR A 135 16.13 5.87 1.43
C THR A 135 15.10 6.99 1.49
N PRO A 136 13.80 6.70 1.36
CA PRO A 136 12.78 7.74 1.40
C PRO A 136 12.62 8.25 2.83
N LYS A 137 12.42 9.56 3.00
CA LYS A 137 11.99 10.15 4.25
C LYS A 137 10.46 10.16 4.29
N VAL A 138 9.89 9.37 5.19
CA VAL A 138 8.44 9.14 5.28
C VAL A 138 7.87 9.85 6.50
N GLY A 139 6.83 10.67 6.30
CA GLY A 139 5.99 11.20 7.37
C GLY A 139 4.72 10.37 7.53
N LEU A 140 4.49 9.80 8.71
CA LEU A 140 3.28 9.04 9.02
C LEU A 140 2.38 9.87 9.94
N TYR A 141 1.19 10.23 9.44
CA TYR A 141 0.22 11.00 10.21
C TYR A 141 -0.37 10.18 11.35
N LYS A 142 -0.34 10.75 12.54
CA LYS A 142 -0.88 10.19 13.78
C LYS A 142 -1.81 11.19 14.45
N SER A 143 -3.09 11.08 14.16
CA SER A 143 -4.13 11.84 14.86
C SER A 143 -4.14 11.54 16.37
N TRP A 144 -4.59 12.51 17.17
CA TRP A 144 -4.92 12.26 18.57
C TRP A 144 -6.21 11.46 18.77
N VAL A 145 -7.02 11.30 17.73
CA VAL A 145 -8.11 10.32 17.71
C VAL A 145 -7.50 8.93 17.58
N SER A 146 -7.85 8.01 18.48
CA SER A 146 -7.36 6.63 18.43
C SER A 146 -7.54 6.01 17.04
N ASN A 147 -6.45 5.50 16.48
CA ASN A 147 -6.43 4.89 15.16
C ASN A 147 -5.55 3.63 15.17
N MET A 148 -6.18 2.48 15.00
CA MET A 148 -5.51 1.20 14.95
C MET A 148 -4.72 1.01 13.64
N ASP A 149 -5.22 1.57 12.55
CA ASP A 149 -4.57 1.47 11.24
C ASP A 149 -3.24 2.23 11.17
N GLU A 150 -3.08 3.29 11.97
CA GLU A 150 -1.78 3.94 12.14
C GLU A 150 -0.76 2.98 12.75
N GLY A 151 -1.15 2.27 13.81
CA GLY A 151 -0.27 1.29 14.46
C GLY A 151 0.13 0.14 13.52
N TRP A 152 -0.79 -0.39 12.74
CA TRP A 152 -0.48 -1.44 11.77
C TRP A 152 0.39 -0.93 10.61
N THR A 153 0.15 0.29 10.13
CA THR A 153 0.99 0.91 9.10
C THR A 153 2.41 1.09 9.61
N ARG A 154 2.58 1.62 10.82
CA ARG A 154 3.88 1.77 11.48
C ARG A 154 4.60 0.44 11.63
N PHE A 155 3.91 -0.59 12.13
CA PHE A 155 4.47 -1.92 12.28
C PHE A 155 5.05 -2.44 10.96
N ILE A 156 4.30 -2.32 9.85
CA ILE A 156 4.80 -2.74 8.53
C ILE A 156 6.00 -1.89 8.09
N MET A 157 5.97 -0.57 8.29
CA MET A 157 7.11 0.29 7.95
C MET A 157 8.37 -0.12 8.72
N ASP A 158 8.25 -0.41 10.02
CA ASP A 158 9.35 -0.85 10.86
C ASP A 158 9.88 -2.21 10.42
N GLU A 159 9.00 -3.20 10.16
CA GLU A 159 9.37 -4.55 9.67
C GLU A 159 10.17 -4.49 8.36
N TYR A 160 9.80 -3.58 7.45
CA TYR A 160 10.53 -3.39 6.20
C TYR A 160 11.62 -2.33 6.27
N SER A 161 12.02 -1.93 7.47
CA SER A 161 13.13 -1.02 7.74
C SER A 161 12.99 0.36 7.08
N PHE A 162 11.79 0.89 6.93
CA PHE A 162 11.57 2.29 6.58
C PHE A 162 11.80 3.19 7.81
N GLU A 163 12.32 4.38 7.57
CA GLU A 163 12.38 5.42 8.60
C GLU A 163 11.15 6.31 8.50
N THR A 164 10.35 6.31 9.58
CA THR A 164 9.11 7.07 9.62
C THR A 164 9.11 8.09 10.75
N ASP A 165 8.89 9.36 10.41
CA ASP A 165 8.61 10.41 11.39
C ASP A 165 7.12 10.39 11.74
N THR A 166 6.81 10.48 13.04
CA THR A 166 5.43 10.71 13.50
C THR A 166 5.05 12.15 13.29
N LEU A 167 3.92 12.39 12.62
CA LEU A 167 3.37 13.72 12.39
C LEU A 167 1.99 13.83 13.04
N HIS A 168 1.89 14.63 14.10
CA HIS A 168 0.59 14.97 14.70
C HIS A 168 -0.08 16.15 13.98
N ASP A 169 -1.30 16.47 14.38
CA ASP A 169 -2.11 17.53 13.76
C ASP A 169 -1.33 18.84 13.65
N THR A 170 -0.69 19.29 14.73
CA THR A 170 0.12 20.51 14.76
C THR A 170 1.38 20.41 13.90
N ASP A 171 1.96 19.24 13.76
CA ASP A 171 3.12 19.04 12.88
C ASP A 171 2.74 19.24 11.41
N ILE A 172 1.58 18.72 11.00
CA ILE A 172 1.05 18.94 9.64
C ILE A 172 0.77 20.42 9.38
N GLN A 173 0.29 21.15 10.41
CA GLN A 173 -0.01 22.59 10.27
C GLN A 173 1.24 23.47 10.19
N THR A 174 2.32 23.11 10.92
CA THR A 174 3.41 24.04 11.20
C THR A 174 4.79 23.65 10.68
N LYS A 175 5.03 22.34 10.45
CA LYS A 175 6.33 21.88 9.94
C LYS A 175 6.47 22.14 8.43
N ASP A 176 7.70 22.28 8.01
CA ASP A 176 8.03 22.22 6.58
C ASP A 176 7.89 20.77 6.10
N LEU A 177 6.79 20.53 5.36
CA LEU A 177 6.49 19.21 4.82
C LEU A 177 7.37 18.85 3.61
N SER A 178 8.02 19.83 2.96
CA SER A 178 8.88 19.59 1.78
C SER A 178 10.10 18.71 2.08
N GLN A 179 10.43 18.51 3.34
CA GLN A 179 11.48 17.61 3.76
C GLN A 179 11.14 16.12 3.61
N TYR A 180 9.86 15.77 3.39
CA TYR A 180 9.41 14.38 3.23
C TYR A 180 9.24 14.03 1.76
N ASP A 181 9.69 12.84 1.38
CA ASP A 181 9.45 12.27 0.04
C ASP A 181 8.01 11.75 -0.07
N VAL A 182 7.49 11.20 1.03
CA VAL A 182 6.15 10.63 1.11
C VAL A 182 5.50 10.97 2.44
N LEU A 183 4.24 11.40 2.38
CA LEU A 183 3.36 11.49 3.54
C LEU A 183 2.30 10.40 3.45
N ILE A 184 2.03 9.73 4.58
CA ILE A 184 1.03 8.67 4.67
C ILE A 184 -0.06 9.08 5.66
N ILE A 185 -1.33 9.03 5.21
CA ILE A 185 -2.51 9.14 6.07
C ILE A 185 -3.14 7.75 6.15
N PRO A 186 -3.02 7.05 7.29
CA PRO A 186 -3.68 5.76 7.52
C PRO A 186 -5.20 5.88 7.45
N SER A 187 -5.90 4.74 7.31
CA SER A 187 -7.37 4.74 7.26
C SER A 187 -7.97 5.45 8.47
N GLN A 188 -8.66 6.54 8.20
CA GLN A 188 -9.37 7.36 9.18
C GLN A 188 -10.45 8.20 8.48
N ARG A 189 -11.58 8.40 9.14
CA ARG A 189 -12.67 9.20 8.57
C ARG A 189 -12.25 10.67 8.37
N ALA A 190 -12.65 11.27 7.26
CA ALA A 190 -12.37 12.68 6.93
C ALA A 190 -12.70 13.64 8.08
N LYS A 191 -13.84 13.47 8.74
CA LYS A 191 -14.24 14.27 9.91
C LYS A 191 -13.22 14.16 11.07
N SER A 192 -12.67 12.99 11.31
CA SER A 192 -11.68 12.80 12.38
C SER A 192 -10.32 13.41 12.02
N ILE A 193 -9.94 13.37 10.75
CA ILE A 193 -8.72 14.04 10.25
C ILE A 193 -8.87 15.56 10.40
N LEU A 194 -9.98 16.13 9.94
CA LEU A 194 -10.19 17.58 9.93
C LEU A 194 -10.41 18.16 11.32
N HIS A 195 -11.24 17.51 12.14
CA HIS A 195 -11.74 18.12 13.39
C HIS A 195 -11.18 17.46 14.65
N GLY A 196 -10.63 16.24 14.55
CA GLY A 196 -10.04 15.53 15.68
C GLY A 196 -10.97 15.36 16.87
N ASN A 197 -10.40 15.44 18.07
CA ASN A 197 -11.12 15.36 19.32
C ASN A 197 -11.76 16.69 19.73
N SER A 198 -12.94 16.59 20.37
CA SER A 198 -13.62 17.77 20.90
C SER A 198 -12.93 18.31 22.16
N PRO A 199 -12.77 19.66 22.29
CA PRO A 199 -12.20 20.29 23.49
C PRO A 199 -13.09 20.11 24.74
N LEU A 200 -14.33 19.68 24.58
CA LEU A 200 -15.22 19.35 25.71
C LEU A 200 -14.91 17.97 26.33
N LYS A 201 -14.13 17.13 25.64
CA LYS A 201 -13.87 15.73 26.05
C LYS A 201 -12.41 15.43 26.34
N MET A 202 -11.50 16.25 25.84
CA MET A 202 -10.07 16.00 25.93
C MET A 202 -9.32 17.28 26.38
N PRO A 203 -8.16 17.14 27.05
CA PRO A 203 -7.28 18.26 27.30
C PRO A 203 -6.86 18.97 26.00
N GLU A 204 -6.67 20.27 26.03
CA GLU A 204 -6.37 21.13 24.88
C GLU A 204 -5.30 20.54 23.93
N LYS A 205 -4.21 20.03 24.50
CA LYS A 205 -3.10 19.40 23.74
C LYS A 205 -3.55 18.28 22.80
N PHE A 206 -4.66 17.61 23.10
CA PHE A 206 -5.15 16.43 22.36
C PHE A 206 -6.45 16.71 21.63
N THR A 207 -6.79 17.97 21.41
CA THR A 207 -8.01 18.41 20.73
C THR A 207 -7.72 18.95 19.35
N GLY A 208 -8.77 19.05 18.56
CA GLY A 208 -8.65 19.46 17.16
C GLY A 208 -8.13 18.34 16.27
N GLY A 209 -8.05 18.64 14.99
CA GLY A 209 -7.45 17.86 13.93
C GLY A 209 -6.55 18.77 13.09
N ILE A 210 -6.21 18.36 11.87
CA ILE A 210 -5.34 19.19 11.02
C ILE A 210 -6.02 20.48 10.55
N GLY A 211 -7.36 20.56 10.59
CA GLY A 211 -8.12 21.73 10.20
C GLY A 211 -7.89 22.19 8.77
N LEU A 212 -8.31 23.42 8.49
CA LEU A 212 -8.09 24.02 7.16
C LEU A 212 -6.62 24.32 6.91
N GLU A 213 -5.87 24.76 7.92
CA GLU A 213 -4.45 25.10 7.80
C GLU A 213 -3.62 23.87 7.40
N GLY A 214 -3.83 22.73 8.06
CA GLY A 214 -3.16 21.48 7.71
C GLY A 214 -3.60 20.96 6.33
N SER A 215 -4.88 21.12 5.95
CA SER A 215 -5.35 20.75 4.61
C SER A 215 -4.66 21.59 3.52
N LEU A 216 -4.49 22.88 3.74
CA LEU A 216 -3.74 23.77 2.84
C LEU A 216 -2.25 23.42 2.78
N ALA A 217 -1.64 23.06 3.92
CA ALA A 217 -0.25 22.63 3.96
C ALA A 217 -0.04 21.33 3.16
N LEU A 218 -0.92 20.34 3.30
CA LEU A 218 -0.89 19.11 2.51
C LEU A 218 -1.10 19.36 1.02
N SER A 219 -2.06 20.22 0.66
CA SER A 219 -2.31 20.60 -0.73
C SER A 219 -1.06 21.22 -1.36
N LYS A 220 -0.46 22.21 -0.71
CA LYS A 220 0.80 22.85 -1.15
C LYS A 220 1.96 21.87 -1.26
N TYR A 221 2.08 20.95 -0.31
CA TYR A 221 3.10 19.90 -0.37
C TYR A 221 2.97 19.06 -1.63
N VAL A 222 1.76 18.61 -1.97
CA VAL A 222 1.53 17.82 -3.19
C VAL A 222 1.69 18.69 -4.44
N GLU A 223 1.14 19.91 -4.47
CA GLU A 223 1.32 20.85 -5.60
C GLU A 223 2.79 21.07 -5.97
N ASN A 224 3.67 21.08 -4.98
CA ASN A 224 5.10 21.31 -5.17
C ASN A 224 5.90 20.05 -5.52
N GLY A 225 5.26 18.89 -5.62
CA GLY A 225 5.89 17.63 -6.07
C GLY A 225 5.94 16.52 -5.02
N GLY A 226 5.35 16.74 -3.85
CA GLY A 226 5.24 15.71 -2.80
C GLY A 226 4.32 14.55 -3.17
N THR A 227 4.52 13.42 -2.53
CA THR A 227 3.65 12.25 -2.66
C THR A 227 2.82 12.06 -1.40
N LEU A 228 1.49 12.09 -1.53
CA LEU A 228 0.55 11.83 -0.44
C LEU A 228 -0.17 10.49 -0.67
N MET A 229 -0.01 9.57 0.26
CA MET A 229 -0.73 8.29 0.26
C MET A 229 -1.85 8.32 1.30
N ALA A 230 -3.07 8.09 0.87
CA ALA A 230 -4.23 8.01 1.75
C ALA A 230 -4.85 6.61 1.66
N PHE A 231 -5.00 5.94 2.80
CA PHE A 231 -5.51 4.58 2.84
C PHE A 231 -6.99 4.55 3.21
N ASP A 232 -7.74 3.73 2.50
CA ASP A 232 -9.14 3.40 2.74
C ASP A 232 -9.99 4.64 3.04
N ALA A 233 -10.54 4.81 4.25
CA ALA A 233 -11.41 5.93 4.61
C ALA A 233 -10.74 7.31 4.51
N ALA A 234 -9.42 7.40 4.61
CA ALA A 234 -8.69 8.64 4.43
C ALA A 234 -8.70 9.12 2.96
N SER A 235 -8.96 8.23 2.01
CA SER A 235 -9.11 8.61 0.59
C SER A 235 -10.23 9.62 0.38
N ASN A 236 -11.35 9.48 1.11
CA ASN A 236 -12.47 10.43 0.99
C ASN A 236 -12.06 11.84 1.42
N TYR A 237 -11.23 11.96 2.48
CA TYR A 237 -10.65 13.24 2.88
C TYR A 237 -9.86 13.89 1.74
N VAL A 238 -8.96 13.12 1.09
CA VAL A 238 -8.13 13.66 0.00
C VAL A 238 -8.98 13.99 -1.22
N ILE A 239 -9.94 13.15 -1.58
CA ILE A 239 -10.87 13.38 -2.69
C ILE A 239 -11.61 14.71 -2.50
N GLU A 240 -12.17 14.94 -1.31
CA GLU A 240 -12.93 16.15 -0.99
C GLU A 240 -12.04 17.40 -0.93
N GLN A 241 -10.94 17.34 -0.17
CA GLN A 241 -10.11 18.52 0.08
C GLN A 241 -9.31 18.96 -1.14
N PHE A 242 -8.94 18.03 -2.03
CA PHE A 242 -8.17 18.35 -3.23
C PHE A 242 -9.05 18.46 -4.50
N GLY A 243 -10.37 18.27 -4.35
CA GLY A 243 -11.31 18.32 -5.45
C GLY A 243 -10.97 17.33 -6.56
N LEU A 244 -10.55 16.12 -6.20
CA LEU A 244 -10.17 15.11 -7.18
C LEU A 244 -11.39 14.65 -7.98
N PRO A 245 -11.25 14.29 -9.27
CA PRO A 245 -12.34 13.79 -10.11
C PRO A 245 -12.68 12.35 -9.77
N LEU A 246 -12.94 12.08 -8.50
CA LEU A 246 -13.22 10.77 -7.92
C LEU A 246 -14.43 10.85 -6.99
N LYS A 247 -15.16 9.75 -6.89
CA LYS A 247 -16.20 9.53 -5.88
C LYS A 247 -16.05 8.16 -5.27
N ASP A 248 -16.38 8.03 -4.00
CA ASP A 248 -16.50 6.73 -3.33
C ASP A 248 -17.86 6.11 -3.68
N ALA A 249 -17.86 4.97 -4.36
CA ALA A 249 -19.07 4.26 -4.75
C ALA A 249 -19.74 3.51 -3.57
N THR A 250 -19.06 3.43 -2.44
CA THR A 250 -19.54 2.76 -1.23
C THR A 250 -20.06 3.75 -0.18
N GLU A 251 -19.88 5.05 -0.41
CA GLU A 251 -20.39 6.09 0.45
C GLU A 251 -21.93 6.09 0.46
N ASP A 252 -22.55 6.38 1.59
CA ASP A 252 -24.00 6.46 1.79
C ASP A 252 -24.80 5.20 1.40
N THR A 253 -24.12 4.04 1.31
CA THR A 253 -24.82 2.78 1.05
C THR A 253 -25.54 2.28 2.30
N ASP A 254 -26.80 1.80 2.13
CA ASP A 254 -27.52 1.13 3.21
C ASP A 254 -26.85 -0.22 3.52
N SER A 255 -26.58 -0.46 4.81
CA SER A 255 -25.98 -1.72 5.28
C SER A 255 -26.83 -2.96 4.97
N LYS A 256 -28.11 -2.77 4.66
CA LYS A 256 -29.03 -3.83 4.19
C LYS A 256 -28.85 -4.17 2.71
N GLU A 257 -28.20 -3.28 1.93
CA GLU A 257 -27.92 -3.48 0.51
C GLU A 257 -26.47 -3.79 0.22
N PHE A 258 -25.56 -3.20 1.01
CA PHE A 258 -24.12 -3.39 0.86
C PHE A 258 -23.45 -3.55 2.21
N PHE A 259 -22.88 -4.73 2.44
CA PHE A 259 -22.18 -5.02 3.67
C PHE A 259 -21.06 -6.05 3.45
N ILE A 260 -19.81 -5.65 3.72
CA ILE A 260 -18.62 -6.51 3.66
C ILE A 260 -17.79 -6.22 4.92
N PRO A 261 -17.91 -7.02 5.95
CA PRO A 261 -17.39 -6.72 7.30
C PRO A 261 -15.95 -7.21 7.56
N GLY A 262 -15.19 -7.58 6.56
CA GLY A 262 -13.82 -8.07 6.75
C GLY A 262 -13.53 -9.31 5.91
N SER A 263 -13.83 -9.26 4.64
CA SER A 263 -13.67 -10.38 3.69
C SER A 263 -12.51 -10.13 2.74
N LEU A 264 -12.04 -11.19 2.08
CA LEU A 264 -11.07 -11.09 1.02
C LEU A 264 -11.75 -10.97 -0.34
N ILE A 265 -11.44 -9.89 -1.03
CA ILE A 265 -12.00 -9.55 -2.34
C ILE A 265 -10.93 -9.68 -3.42
N LYS A 266 -11.28 -10.37 -4.48
CA LYS A 266 -10.43 -10.56 -5.65
C LYS A 266 -10.24 -9.25 -6.39
N THR A 267 -8.97 -8.88 -6.60
CA THR A 267 -8.58 -7.60 -7.19
C THR A 267 -7.52 -7.82 -8.25
N GLY A 268 -7.76 -7.30 -9.45
CA GLY A 268 -6.80 -7.28 -10.54
C GLY A 268 -5.84 -6.11 -10.42
N ILE A 269 -4.58 -6.31 -10.73
CA ILE A 269 -3.50 -5.34 -10.62
C ILE A 269 -2.90 -5.04 -11.99
N ASP A 270 -2.69 -3.78 -12.32
CA ASP A 270 -1.88 -3.39 -13.46
C ASP A 270 -0.38 -3.51 -13.10
N THR A 271 0.17 -4.69 -13.32
CA THR A 271 1.58 -4.99 -13.01
C THR A 271 2.58 -4.26 -13.92
N THR A 272 2.11 -3.55 -14.95
CA THR A 272 2.96 -2.70 -15.79
C THR A 272 3.17 -1.31 -15.18
N HIS A 273 2.34 -0.94 -14.22
CA HIS A 273 2.46 0.33 -13.52
C HIS A 273 3.59 0.28 -12.46
N PRO A 274 4.48 1.29 -12.37
CA PRO A 274 5.63 1.27 -11.46
C PRO A 274 5.29 1.08 -9.98
N LEU A 275 4.12 1.50 -9.52
CA LEU A 275 3.65 1.29 -8.14
C LEU A 275 3.20 -0.15 -7.86
N ALA A 276 3.09 -0.98 -8.89
CA ALA A 276 2.66 -2.38 -8.80
C ALA A 276 3.76 -3.36 -9.24
N PHE A 277 4.98 -2.89 -9.50
CA PHE A 277 6.08 -3.77 -9.86
C PHE A 277 6.34 -4.81 -8.78
N GLY A 278 6.46 -6.08 -9.21
CA GLY A 278 6.66 -7.24 -8.34
C GLY A 278 5.37 -7.85 -7.80
N MET A 279 4.22 -7.21 -7.98
CA MET A 279 2.92 -7.80 -7.60
C MET A 279 2.45 -8.85 -8.61
N GLN A 280 1.58 -9.74 -8.16
CA GLN A 280 0.82 -10.63 -9.03
C GLN A 280 -0.29 -9.85 -9.73
N ASP A 281 -0.73 -10.34 -10.89
CA ASP A 281 -1.84 -9.75 -11.66
C ASP A 281 -3.21 -9.84 -10.96
N THR A 282 -3.31 -10.74 -10.00
CA THR A 282 -4.51 -10.95 -9.17
C THR A 282 -4.10 -11.17 -7.72
N VAL A 283 -4.70 -10.40 -6.83
CA VAL A 283 -4.44 -10.47 -5.38
C VAL A 283 -5.72 -10.53 -4.58
N ALA A 284 -5.62 -11.05 -3.36
CA ALA A 284 -6.67 -10.98 -2.34
C ALA A 284 -6.49 -9.71 -1.52
N VAL A 285 -7.47 -8.83 -1.56
CA VAL A 285 -7.46 -7.58 -0.79
C VAL A 285 -8.45 -7.68 0.37
N SER A 286 -8.00 -7.36 1.57
CA SER A 286 -8.87 -7.26 2.74
C SER A 286 -9.83 -6.08 2.57
N PHE A 287 -11.12 -6.36 2.68
CA PHE A 287 -12.18 -5.37 2.55
C PHE A 287 -13.03 -5.34 3.82
N ASN A 288 -12.89 -4.29 4.60
CA ASN A 288 -13.68 -4.07 5.82
C ASN A 288 -14.33 -2.69 5.74
N LYS A 289 -15.52 -2.62 5.13
CA LYS A 289 -16.17 -1.34 4.81
C LYS A 289 -15.26 -0.40 4.03
N SER A 290 -14.42 -0.96 3.18
CA SER A 290 -13.40 -0.26 2.40
C SER A 290 -14.02 0.48 1.21
N ARG A 291 -13.18 1.14 0.42
CA ARG A 291 -13.60 2.06 -0.65
C ARG A 291 -13.52 1.42 -2.01
N ALA A 292 -14.42 1.87 -2.89
CA ALA A 292 -14.36 1.59 -4.31
C ALA A 292 -14.63 2.88 -5.07
N PHE A 293 -13.80 3.22 -6.03
CA PHE A 293 -13.85 4.53 -6.64
C PHE A 293 -14.64 4.54 -7.96
N VAL A 294 -15.19 5.71 -8.27
CA VAL A 294 -15.72 6.06 -9.60
C VAL A 294 -14.98 7.29 -10.07
N ILE A 295 -14.46 7.24 -11.31
CA ILE A 295 -13.84 8.41 -11.94
C ILE A 295 -14.97 9.30 -12.47
N ASP A 296 -15.12 10.49 -11.87
CA ASP A 296 -16.11 11.47 -12.27
C ASP A 296 -15.52 12.44 -13.31
N LYS A 297 -15.76 12.16 -14.59
CA LYS A 297 -15.29 13.00 -15.69
C LYS A 297 -15.98 14.37 -15.74
N GLN A 298 -17.01 14.59 -14.91
CA GLN A 298 -17.78 15.83 -14.89
C GLN A 298 -17.51 16.71 -13.66
N SER A 299 -16.60 16.30 -12.77
CA SER A 299 -16.26 17.12 -11.62
C SER A 299 -15.71 18.46 -12.13
N LYS A 300 -16.54 19.48 -12.04
CA LYS A 300 -16.16 20.87 -12.28
C LYS A 300 -15.07 21.22 -11.28
N LYS A 301 -14.09 22.05 -11.71
CA LYS A 301 -13.12 22.73 -10.84
C LYS A 301 -13.79 23.06 -9.51
N GLY A 302 -13.21 22.57 -8.41
CA GLY A 302 -13.81 22.66 -7.08
C GLY A 302 -14.25 24.08 -6.75
N GLU A 303 -15.46 24.24 -6.25
CA GLU A 303 -16.00 25.53 -5.79
C GLU A 303 -15.28 26.10 -4.56
N GLY A 304 -14.25 25.40 -4.06
CA GLY A 304 -13.44 25.78 -2.88
C GLY A 304 -12.00 26.21 -3.17
N GLY A 305 -11.56 26.18 -4.44
CA GLY A 305 -10.19 26.62 -4.79
C GLY A 305 -10.07 28.15 -4.78
N THR A 306 -9.04 28.68 -4.12
CA THR A 306 -8.66 30.08 -4.19
C THR A 306 -8.46 30.51 -5.66
N GLU A 307 -8.72 31.78 -5.98
CA GLU A 307 -8.69 32.31 -7.36
C GLU A 307 -7.38 32.08 -8.14
N ASP A 308 -6.31 31.72 -7.45
CA ASP A 308 -4.96 31.51 -8.00
C ASP A 308 -4.75 30.17 -8.75
N ILE A 309 -5.73 29.24 -8.72
CA ILE A 309 -5.59 27.89 -9.32
C ILE A 309 -6.26 27.77 -10.70
N LYS A 310 -6.63 28.89 -11.34
CA LYS A 310 -7.35 28.87 -12.63
C LYS A 310 -6.58 28.23 -13.80
N ASP A 311 -5.25 28.13 -13.71
CA ASP A 311 -4.38 27.62 -14.77
C ASP A 311 -3.74 26.25 -14.51
N ALA A 312 -4.03 25.60 -13.36
CA ALA A 312 -3.53 24.26 -13.09
C ALA A 312 -4.23 23.21 -13.98
N PRO A 313 -3.48 22.30 -14.60
CA PRO A 313 -4.08 21.22 -15.36
C PRO A 313 -4.98 20.35 -14.45
N ALA A 314 -6.10 19.91 -14.99
CA ALA A 314 -7.01 19.03 -14.25
C ALA A 314 -6.28 17.77 -13.77
N PRO A 315 -6.56 17.28 -12.54
CA PRO A 315 -5.95 16.08 -12.02
C PRO A 315 -6.15 14.90 -12.97
N LYS A 316 -5.05 14.22 -13.33
CA LYS A 316 -5.09 12.98 -14.11
C LYS A 316 -5.17 11.80 -13.15
N VAL A 317 -6.14 10.91 -13.37
CA VAL A 317 -6.31 9.68 -12.58
C VAL A 317 -5.84 8.48 -13.39
N GLU A 318 -4.96 7.69 -12.79
CA GLU A 318 -4.48 6.40 -13.29
C GLU A 318 -5.01 5.30 -12.37
N VAL A 319 -5.58 4.23 -12.95
CA VAL A 319 -6.10 3.09 -12.17
C VAL A 319 -5.01 2.04 -12.07
N ILE A 320 -4.66 1.64 -10.85
CA ILE A 320 -3.59 0.67 -10.58
C ILE A 320 -4.19 -0.68 -10.19
N ALA A 321 -5.29 -0.67 -9.43
CA ALA A 321 -5.98 -1.89 -9.03
C ALA A 321 -7.48 -1.74 -9.23
N THR A 322 -8.13 -2.85 -9.64
CA THR A 322 -9.56 -2.89 -9.94
C THR A 322 -10.17 -4.14 -9.31
N TYR A 323 -11.28 -4.00 -8.59
CA TYR A 323 -12.04 -5.14 -8.10
C TYR A 323 -12.53 -6.00 -9.26
N ALA A 324 -12.43 -7.32 -9.15
CA ALA A 324 -12.79 -8.25 -10.22
C ALA A 324 -14.25 -8.08 -10.66
N GLU A 325 -14.55 -8.47 -11.88
CA GLU A 325 -15.93 -8.48 -12.39
C GLU A 325 -16.74 -9.65 -11.84
N LYS A 326 -16.09 -10.80 -11.71
CA LYS A 326 -16.69 -12.08 -11.30
C LYS A 326 -15.88 -12.70 -10.19
N ASP A 327 -16.52 -13.56 -9.43
CA ASP A 327 -15.89 -14.30 -8.33
C ASP A 327 -15.15 -13.38 -7.36
N LEU A 328 -15.81 -12.26 -7.02
CA LEU A 328 -15.28 -11.21 -6.17
C LEU A 328 -14.88 -11.71 -4.78
N LEU A 329 -15.77 -12.48 -4.14
CA LEU A 329 -15.55 -13.01 -2.81
C LEU A 329 -14.61 -14.21 -2.87
N MET A 330 -13.41 -14.08 -2.31
CA MET A 330 -12.45 -15.18 -2.16
C MET A 330 -12.59 -15.90 -0.82
N SER A 331 -12.86 -15.16 0.23
CA SER A 331 -13.08 -15.70 1.58
C SER A 331 -13.88 -14.72 2.42
N GLY A 332 -14.66 -15.24 3.36
CA GLY A 332 -15.51 -14.45 4.24
C GLY A 332 -16.95 -14.35 3.74
N TRP A 333 -17.58 -13.20 3.92
CA TRP A 333 -18.96 -12.94 3.57
C TRP A 333 -19.11 -11.57 2.90
N ALA A 334 -19.95 -11.49 1.88
CA ALA A 334 -20.20 -10.24 1.17
C ALA A 334 -21.69 -10.18 0.73
N MET A 335 -22.25 -8.98 0.80
CA MET A 335 -23.57 -8.67 0.29
C MET A 335 -23.49 -7.41 -0.57
N GLY A 336 -24.06 -7.46 -1.77
CA GLY A 336 -24.11 -6.31 -2.68
C GLY A 336 -22.81 -6.02 -3.43
N GLU A 337 -21.78 -6.84 -3.27
CA GLU A 337 -20.46 -6.66 -3.87
C GLU A 337 -20.51 -6.47 -5.39
N LYS A 338 -21.37 -7.24 -6.07
CA LYS A 338 -21.53 -7.14 -7.55
C LYS A 338 -22.07 -5.79 -7.99
N LYS A 339 -23.00 -5.21 -7.22
CA LYS A 339 -23.62 -3.91 -7.52
C LYS A 339 -22.68 -2.74 -7.22
N TYR A 340 -21.98 -2.81 -6.08
CA TYR A 340 -21.31 -1.63 -5.54
C TYR A 340 -19.82 -1.57 -5.84
N ILE A 341 -19.12 -2.72 -5.96
CA ILE A 341 -17.66 -2.69 -6.14
C ILE A 341 -17.14 -3.38 -7.41
N ALA A 342 -17.92 -4.29 -8.04
CA ALA A 342 -17.45 -4.96 -9.25
C ALA A 342 -16.96 -3.98 -10.33
N LYS A 343 -15.79 -4.26 -10.94
CA LYS A 343 -15.13 -3.42 -11.95
C LYS A 343 -14.73 -2.01 -11.51
N LYS A 344 -14.89 -1.67 -10.24
CA LYS A 344 -14.50 -0.35 -9.77
C LYS A 344 -13.04 -0.31 -9.34
N PRO A 345 -12.36 0.82 -9.52
CA PRO A 345 -11.02 1.02 -9.01
C PRO A 345 -10.95 0.80 -7.50
N ALA A 346 -9.94 0.02 -7.08
CA ALA A 346 -9.57 -0.22 -5.68
C ALA A 346 -8.38 0.64 -5.27
N MET A 347 -7.47 0.91 -6.21
CA MET A 347 -6.32 1.78 -6.02
C MET A 347 -6.15 2.68 -7.24
N VAL A 348 -5.96 3.95 -6.98
CA VAL A 348 -5.74 4.97 -8.03
C VAL A 348 -4.55 5.85 -7.66
N LYS A 349 -3.91 6.41 -8.68
CA LYS A 349 -2.95 7.49 -8.57
C LYS A 349 -3.55 8.74 -9.22
N ALA A 350 -3.60 9.84 -8.51
CA ALA A 350 -4.05 11.12 -9.03
C ALA A 350 -2.90 12.11 -9.04
N THR A 351 -2.69 12.81 -10.16
CA THR A 351 -1.74 13.93 -10.20
C THR A 351 -2.41 15.19 -9.65
N TYR A 352 -1.69 15.98 -8.87
CA TYR A 352 -2.13 17.25 -8.32
C TYR A 352 -0.95 18.23 -8.32
N GLY A 353 -1.03 19.26 -9.17
CA GLY A 353 0.12 20.11 -9.41
C GLY A 353 1.30 19.32 -9.99
N LYS A 354 2.45 19.35 -9.32
CA LYS A 354 3.67 18.60 -9.70
C LYS A 354 3.77 17.23 -8.99
N GLY A 355 2.95 16.98 -7.97
CA GLY A 355 2.97 15.80 -7.15
C GLY A 355 1.80 14.84 -7.41
N THR A 356 1.62 13.90 -6.50
CA THR A 356 0.62 12.83 -6.62
C THR A 356 0.00 12.50 -5.27
#